data_d63716df346d0114e6bdb47b223ac347
#
_entry.id   d63716df346d0114e6bdb47b223ac347
#
_cell.length_a   1.000
_cell.length_b   1.000
_cell.length_c   1.000
_cell.angle_alpha   90.00
_cell.angle_beta   90.00
_cell.angle_gamma   90.00
#
_symmetry.space_group_name_H-M   'P 1'
#
loop_
_entity.id
_entity.type
_entity.pdbx_description
1 polymer ?
#
loop_
_entity_poly.entity_id
_entity_poly.type
_entity_poly.pdbx_seq_one_letter_code
_entity_poly.pdbx_strand_id
1 'polypeptide(L)'
;MPDLKLHQDTLPDGICYIEAEGYLDAHTFEEMEALIAAVFRQGCYKLIVRLEKLDYISSAGAGVFVGAISRAKDNGGDIVFLKPSPQVKEVFDLLGLSAIFQFAETRDEAEACF
;
A
#
# COMPACT_ATOMS: atom_id res chain seq x y z
N MET A 1 14.12 18.18 2.07
CA MET A 1 14.23 16.80 1.64
C MET A 1 12.84 16.21 1.42
N PRO A 2 12.63 15.49 0.31
CA PRO A 2 11.39 14.74 0.16
C PRO A 2 11.22 13.76 1.32
N ASP A 3 10.03 13.68 1.85
CA ASP A 3 9.75 12.95 3.07
C ASP A 3 8.51 12.08 2.88
N LEU A 4 8.27 11.16 3.80
CA LEU A 4 7.11 10.29 3.78
C LEU A 4 6.33 10.48 5.06
N LYS A 5 5.03 10.73 4.92
CA LYS A 5 4.10 10.78 6.05
C LYS A 5 3.14 9.61 5.92
N LEU A 6 2.97 8.89 7.01
CA LEU A 6 2.09 7.72 7.07
C LEU A 6 1.03 7.93 8.12
N HIS A 7 -0.22 7.64 7.77
CA HIS A 7 -1.36 7.63 8.69
C HIS A 7 -2.00 6.27 8.62
N GLN A 8 -2.41 5.72 9.75
CA GLN A 8 -2.99 4.39 9.83
C GLN A 8 -4.26 4.43 10.66
N ASP A 9 -5.30 3.79 10.12
CA ASP A 9 -6.59 3.62 10.79
C ASP A 9 -7.01 2.16 10.67
N THR A 10 -7.87 1.72 11.58
CA THR A 10 -8.48 0.39 11.51
C THR A 10 -9.96 0.56 11.22
N LEU A 11 -10.43 -0.08 10.15
CA LEU A 11 -11.83 -0.04 9.75
C LEU A 11 -12.63 -1.16 10.44
N PRO A 12 -13.98 -1.02 10.51
CA PRO A 12 -14.81 -1.98 11.27
C PRO A 12 -14.65 -3.44 10.89
N ASP A 13 -14.37 -3.74 9.62
CA ASP A 13 -14.28 -5.12 9.12
C ASP A 13 -12.88 -5.73 9.27
N GLY A 14 -12.04 -5.18 10.13
CA GLY A 14 -10.70 -5.68 10.33
C GLY A 14 -9.75 -5.30 9.19
N ILE A 15 -10.10 -4.30 8.40
CA ILE A 15 -9.26 -3.77 7.34
C ILE A 15 -8.39 -2.66 7.92
N CYS A 16 -7.10 -2.72 7.64
CA CYS A 16 -6.19 -1.65 8.02
C CYS A 16 -6.06 -0.68 6.86
N TYR A 17 -6.33 0.60 7.15
CA TYR A 17 -6.31 1.67 6.18
C TYR A 17 -5.04 2.50 6.39
N ILE A 18 -4.20 2.55 5.37
CA ILE A 18 -2.93 3.30 5.43
C ILE A 18 -2.97 4.39 4.38
N GLU A 19 -2.69 5.63 4.78
CA GLU A 19 -2.51 6.73 3.85
C GLU A 19 -1.04 7.10 3.78
N ALA A 20 -0.49 7.14 2.57
CA ALA A 20 0.89 7.54 2.35
C ALA A 20 0.91 8.89 1.62
N GLU A 21 1.75 9.81 2.10
CA GLU A 21 1.85 11.16 1.60
C GLU A 21 3.31 11.51 1.38
N GLY A 22 3.66 12.07 0.23
CA GLY A 22 5.00 12.50 -0.07
C GLY A 22 5.75 11.55 -0.99
N TYR A 23 6.92 11.08 -0.55
CA TYR A 23 7.83 10.26 -1.38
C TYR A 23 8.10 8.92 -0.73
N LEU A 24 7.85 7.84 -1.46
CA LEU A 24 8.19 6.48 -1.03
C LEU A 24 9.32 5.97 -1.92
N ASP A 25 10.54 6.03 -1.41
CA ASP A 25 11.74 5.78 -2.20
C ASP A 25 12.81 5.03 -1.38
N ALA A 26 14.05 5.01 -1.87
CA ALA A 26 15.16 4.30 -1.23
C ALA A 26 15.51 4.87 0.16
N HIS A 27 15.11 6.11 0.46
CA HIS A 27 15.39 6.74 1.76
C HIS A 27 14.26 6.53 2.77
N THR A 28 13.06 6.21 2.31
CA THR A 28 11.87 6.16 3.17
C THR A 28 11.18 4.80 3.20
N PHE A 29 11.55 3.87 2.32
CA PHE A 29 10.83 2.60 2.19
C PHE A 29 10.79 1.80 3.49
N GLU A 30 11.81 1.92 4.34
CA GLU A 30 11.84 1.20 5.60
C GLU A 30 10.75 1.65 6.57
N GLU A 31 10.31 2.90 6.48
CA GLU A 31 9.20 3.41 7.30
C GLU A 31 7.89 2.70 6.94
N MET A 32 7.62 2.53 5.64
CA MET A 32 6.44 1.80 5.18
C MET A 32 6.54 0.32 5.54
N GLU A 33 7.71 -0.26 5.33
CA GLU A 33 7.97 -1.66 5.66
C GLU A 33 7.72 -1.93 7.15
N ALA A 34 8.19 -1.04 8.02
CA ALA A 34 7.99 -1.17 9.46
C ALA A 34 6.52 -1.07 9.84
N LEU A 35 5.77 -0.16 9.21
CA LEU A 35 4.34 -0.03 9.48
C LEU A 35 3.56 -1.27 9.07
N ILE A 36 3.84 -1.80 7.89
CA ILE A 36 3.17 -3.03 7.42
C ILE A 36 3.51 -4.20 8.33
N ALA A 37 4.78 -4.34 8.73
CA ALA A 37 5.18 -5.40 9.65
C ALA A 37 4.45 -5.28 10.99
N ALA A 38 4.28 -4.07 11.50
CA ALA A 38 3.56 -3.84 12.76
C ALA A 38 2.09 -4.22 12.64
N VAL A 39 1.45 -3.86 11.52
CA VAL A 39 0.05 -4.19 11.24
C VAL A 39 -0.15 -5.70 11.14
N PHE A 40 0.76 -6.39 10.44
CA PHE A 40 0.72 -7.85 10.33
C PHE A 40 0.89 -8.53 11.69
N ARG A 41 1.78 -8.02 12.54
CA ARG A 41 1.97 -8.55 13.91
C ARG A 41 0.70 -8.42 14.76
N GLN A 42 -0.14 -7.43 14.46
CA GLN A 42 -1.43 -7.25 15.12
C GLN A 42 -2.51 -8.19 14.56
N GLY A 43 -2.16 -8.99 13.56
CA GLY A 43 -3.10 -9.94 12.95
C GLY A 43 -3.94 -9.35 11.83
N CYS A 44 -3.65 -8.14 11.37
CA CYS A 44 -4.39 -7.52 10.28
C CYS A 44 -3.64 -7.72 8.96
N TYR A 45 -4.25 -8.48 8.05
CA TYR A 45 -3.67 -8.82 6.76
C TYR A 45 -4.46 -8.26 5.58
N LYS A 46 -5.52 -7.49 5.86
CA LYS A 46 -6.33 -6.81 4.85
C LYS A 46 -5.94 -5.34 4.84
N LEU A 47 -5.21 -4.94 3.81
CA LEU A 47 -4.67 -3.57 3.74
C LEU A 47 -5.28 -2.80 2.58
N ILE A 48 -5.76 -1.58 2.87
CA ILE A 48 -6.05 -0.58 1.85
C ILE A 48 -4.98 0.49 2.01
N VAL A 49 -4.24 0.74 0.94
CA VAL A 49 -3.18 1.75 0.93
C VAL A 49 -3.59 2.88 -0.02
N ARG A 50 -3.92 4.03 0.54
CA ARG A 50 -4.32 5.20 -0.23
C ARG A 50 -3.08 5.93 -0.71
N LEU A 51 -2.98 6.14 -2.03
CA LEU A 51 -1.81 6.72 -2.67
C LEU A 51 -2.09 8.05 -3.36
N GLU A 52 -3.27 8.65 -3.11
CA GLU A 52 -3.68 9.88 -3.77
C GLU A 52 -2.69 11.03 -3.52
N LYS A 53 -2.12 11.09 -2.32
CA LYS A 53 -1.18 12.13 -1.93
C LYS A 53 0.29 11.71 -2.03
N LEU A 54 0.54 10.55 -2.61
CA LEU A 54 1.91 10.12 -2.86
C LEU A 54 2.38 10.72 -4.17
N ASP A 55 3.43 11.53 -4.10
CA ASP A 55 3.97 12.24 -5.26
C ASP A 55 4.93 11.39 -6.08
N TYR A 56 5.59 10.43 -5.43
CA TYR A 56 6.61 9.62 -6.08
C TYR A 56 6.77 8.27 -5.40
N ILE A 57 6.99 7.23 -6.21
CA ILE A 57 7.36 5.91 -5.71
C ILE A 57 8.52 5.38 -6.57
N SER A 58 9.55 4.85 -5.92
CA SER A 58 10.67 4.20 -6.59
C SER A 58 10.45 2.69 -6.66
N SER A 59 11.34 1.98 -7.38
CA SER A 59 11.32 0.52 -7.38
C SER A 59 11.53 -0.05 -5.97
N ALA A 60 12.36 0.60 -5.15
CA ALA A 60 12.57 0.19 -3.75
C ALA A 60 11.28 0.35 -2.94
N GLY A 61 10.56 1.46 -3.16
CA GLY A 61 9.28 1.70 -2.51
C GLY A 61 8.23 0.68 -2.92
N ALA A 62 8.10 0.42 -4.22
CA ALA A 62 7.16 -0.57 -4.72
C ALA A 62 7.50 -1.99 -4.21
N GLY A 63 8.80 -2.27 -4.05
CA GLY A 63 9.30 -3.55 -3.54
C GLY A 63 8.80 -3.91 -2.14
N VAL A 64 8.50 -2.91 -1.32
CA VAL A 64 7.91 -3.15 0.01
C VAL A 64 6.60 -3.93 -0.11
N PHE A 65 5.76 -3.53 -1.04
CA PHE A 65 4.47 -4.18 -1.24
C PHE A 65 4.61 -5.55 -1.90
N VAL A 66 5.57 -5.70 -2.79
CA VAL A 66 5.89 -7.01 -3.39
C VAL A 66 6.33 -7.99 -2.31
N GLY A 67 7.14 -7.53 -1.36
CA GLY A 67 7.59 -8.35 -0.25
C GLY A 67 6.47 -8.73 0.73
N ALA A 68 5.41 -7.91 0.80
CA ALA A 68 4.33 -8.10 1.76
C ALA A 68 3.14 -8.89 1.21
N ILE A 69 2.94 -8.91 -0.11
CA ILE A 69 1.69 -9.41 -0.71
C ILE A 69 1.46 -10.91 -0.44
N SER A 70 2.50 -11.72 -0.53
CA SER A 70 2.36 -13.16 -0.29
C SER A 70 1.93 -13.45 1.13
N ARG A 71 2.51 -12.74 2.10
CA ARG A 71 2.16 -12.92 3.51
C ARG A 71 0.72 -12.49 3.78
N ALA A 72 0.29 -11.40 3.16
CA ALA A 72 -1.09 -10.96 3.29
C ALA A 72 -2.05 -12.03 2.77
N LYS A 73 -1.81 -12.54 1.56
CA LYS A 73 -2.68 -13.55 0.94
C LYS A 73 -2.64 -14.88 1.67
N ASP A 74 -1.48 -15.31 2.18
CA ASP A 74 -1.35 -16.55 2.95
C ASP A 74 -2.16 -16.52 4.24
N ASN A 75 -2.48 -15.34 4.74
CA ASN A 75 -3.27 -15.15 5.96
C ASN A 75 -4.70 -14.66 5.67
N GLY A 76 -5.19 -14.88 4.46
CA GLY A 76 -6.57 -14.58 4.09
C GLY A 76 -6.84 -13.12 3.78
N GLY A 77 -5.80 -12.33 3.58
CA GLY A 77 -5.90 -10.92 3.26
C GLY A 77 -5.49 -10.56 1.84
N ASP A 78 -5.22 -9.31 1.62
CA ASP A 78 -4.76 -8.75 0.36
C ASP A 78 -4.26 -7.33 0.58
N ILE A 79 -3.66 -6.75 -0.46
CA ILE A 79 -3.28 -5.34 -0.46
C ILE A 79 -3.98 -4.70 -1.65
N VAL A 80 -4.79 -3.69 -1.37
CA VAL A 80 -5.53 -2.93 -2.38
C VAL A 80 -5.04 -1.49 -2.35
N PHE A 81 -4.66 -0.97 -3.51
CA PHE A 81 -4.24 0.43 -3.63
C PHE A 81 -5.43 1.30 -4.01
N LEU A 82 -5.65 2.35 -3.24
CA LEU A 82 -6.75 3.27 -3.42
C LEU A 82 -6.25 4.59 -4.02
N LYS A 83 -6.84 4.97 -5.14
CA LYS A 83 -6.56 6.25 -5.82
C LYS A 83 -5.06 6.52 -6.03
N PRO A 84 -4.34 5.64 -6.74
CA PRO A 84 -2.95 5.96 -7.06
C PRO A 84 -2.92 7.19 -7.97
N SER A 85 -1.98 8.09 -7.71
CA SER A 85 -1.75 9.20 -8.64
C SER A 85 -1.29 8.63 -10.00
N PRO A 86 -1.48 9.35 -11.12
CA PRO A 86 -1.05 8.84 -12.43
C PRO A 86 0.43 8.47 -12.48
N GLN A 87 1.30 9.25 -11.85
CA GLN A 87 2.74 9.00 -11.82
C GLN A 87 3.05 7.71 -11.06
N VAL A 88 2.38 7.48 -9.94
CA VAL A 88 2.59 6.27 -9.13
C VAL A 88 2.06 5.04 -9.86
N LYS A 89 0.87 5.13 -10.45
CA LYS A 89 0.29 4.02 -11.21
C LYS A 89 1.18 3.64 -12.38
N GLU A 90 1.79 4.63 -13.04
CA GLU A 90 2.72 4.38 -14.14
C GLU A 90 3.92 3.56 -13.69
N VAL A 91 4.47 3.83 -12.51
CA VAL A 91 5.59 3.04 -11.97
C VAL A 91 5.18 1.58 -11.75
N PHE A 92 4.00 1.34 -11.17
CA PHE A 92 3.50 -0.03 -11.03
C PHE A 92 3.35 -0.71 -12.38
N ASP A 93 2.82 -0.01 -13.39
CA ASP A 93 2.65 -0.55 -14.74
C ASP A 93 4.00 -0.89 -15.36
N LEU A 94 4.98 0.01 -15.27
CA LEU A 94 6.31 -0.19 -15.84
C LEU A 94 7.06 -1.34 -15.17
N LEU A 95 6.84 -1.57 -13.88
CA LEU A 95 7.47 -2.67 -13.15
C LEU A 95 6.72 -3.99 -13.33
N GLY A 96 5.61 -4.00 -14.07
CA GLY A 96 4.80 -5.20 -14.28
C GLY A 96 4.01 -5.62 -13.05
N LEU A 97 3.79 -4.72 -12.09
CA LEU A 97 3.14 -5.04 -10.83
C LEU A 97 1.63 -4.85 -10.85
N SER A 98 1.10 -4.18 -11.87
CA SER A 98 -0.35 -3.91 -11.96
C SER A 98 -1.20 -5.17 -12.07
N ALA A 99 -0.62 -6.29 -12.50
CA ALA A 99 -1.31 -7.57 -12.57
C ALA A 99 -1.32 -8.31 -11.22
N ILE A 100 -0.47 -7.91 -10.28
CA ILE A 100 -0.31 -8.57 -8.97
C ILE A 100 -1.22 -7.95 -7.93
N PHE A 101 -1.42 -6.63 -8.00
CA PHE A 101 -2.18 -5.87 -7.01
C PHE A 101 -3.53 -5.44 -7.56
N GLN A 102 -4.50 -5.24 -6.68
CA GLN A 102 -5.77 -4.65 -7.02
C GLN A 102 -5.71 -3.14 -6.79
N PHE A 103 -6.41 -2.41 -7.66
CA PHE A 103 -6.51 -0.94 -7.60
C PHE A 103 -7.98 -0.56 -7.55
N ALA A 104 -8.31 0.45 -6.75
CA ALA A 104 -9.66 0.94 -6.61
C ALA A 104 -9.69 2.47 -6.65
N GLU A 105 -10.78 3.05 -7.13
CA GLU A 105 -10.93 4.50 -7.22
C GLU A 105 -11.76 5.06 -6.07
N THR A 106 -12.51 4.23 -5.37
CA THR A 106 -13.28 4.63 -4.20
C THR A 106 -13.01 3.68 -3.05
N ARG A 107 -13.24 4.17 -1.84
CA ARG A 107 -13.10 3.35 -0.63
C ARG A 107 -14.04 2.15 -0.66
N ASP A 108 -15.28 2.35 -1.13
CA ASP A 108 -16.25 1.26 -1.22
C ASP A 108 -15.77 0.15 -2.17
N GLU A 109 -15.21 0.52 -3.31
CA GLU A 109 -14.62 -0.45 -4.23
C GLU A 109 -13.46 -1.19 -3.58
N ALA A 110 -12.60 -0.47 -2.85
CA ALA A 110 -11.45 -1.06 -2.18
C ALA A 110 -11.90 -2.06 -1.12
N GLU A 111 -12.89 -1.70 -0.30
CA GLU A 111 -13.43 -2.60 0.74
C GLU A 111 -14.08 -3.83 0.12
N ALA A 112 -14.69 -3.68 -1.05
CA ALA A 112 -15.34 -4.80 -1.75
C ALA A 112 -14.34 -5.83 -2.30
N CYS A 113 -13.05 -5.51 -2.34
CA CYS A 113 -12.00 -6.43 -2.78
C CYS A 113 -11.69 -7.53 -1.75
N PHE A 114 -12.19 -7.42 -0.56
CA PHE A 114 -11.90 -8.37 0.53
C PHE A 114 -13.02 -9.36 0.80
#